data_84d4a2c2959192e0730b797113fc0900
#
_entry.id   84d4a2c2959192e0730b797113fc0900
#
_cell.length_a   1.000
_cell.length_b   1.000
_cell.length_c   1.000
_cell.angle_alpha   90.00
_cell.angle_beta   90.00
_cell.angle_gamma   90.00
#
_symmetry.space_group_name_H-M   'P 1'
#
loop_
_entity.id
_entity.type
_entity.pdbx_description
1 polymer ?
#
loop_
_entity_poly.entity_id
_entity_poly.type
_entity_poly.pdbx_seq_one_letter_code
_entity_poly.pdbx_strand_id
1 'polypeptide(L)'
;MKLKDKVYLYIEELISSGELKSGDPIIESAVAENLSVSRTPVREALNELESDGFVISYPKKGTFVRQITTKDIENIYDVRSSLELLALEKSFDNIDRKVLLNFKKDYKNLEDNFTWEMARKLDVDFHNYIIKTANNQTLTETLVRLNKQVGRYRTMASMDPNRSDKTITEHMQIINAIIEGNKNMALKMMKNHLESVKVSAIEASLS
;
A
#
# COMPACT_ATOMS: atom_id res chain seq x y z
N MET A 1 -16.44 13.61 -7.75
CA MET A 1 -16.29 12.54 -6.75
C MET A 1 -17.66 12.20 -6.20
N LYS A 2 -18.05 10.92 -6.18
CA LYS A 2 -19.34 10.49 -5.61
C LYS A 2 -19.34 10.66 -4.09
N LEU A 3 -20.52 10.85 -3.47
CA LEU A 3 -20.60 10.98 -2.00
C LEU A 3 -20.05 9.75 -1.27
N LYS A 4 -20.28 8.55 -1.79
CA LYS A 4 -19.71 7.31 -1.28
C LYS A 4 -18.18 7.36 -1.23
N ASP A 5 -17.53 7.81 -2.30
CA ASP A 5 -16.06 7.88 -2.39
C ASP A 5 -15.49 8.86 -1.35
N LYS A 6 -16.20 10.00 -1.13
CA LYS A 6 -15.82 10.97 -0.10
C LYS A 6 -15.87 10.36 1.30
N VAL A 7 -16.93 9.59 1.59
CA VAL A 7 -17.09 8.90 2.88
C VAL A 7 -16.04 7.82 3.05
N TYR A 8 -15.77 7.05 1.99
CA TYR A 8 -14.72 6.01 2.01
C TYR A 8 -13.36 6.60 2.39
N LEU A 9 -12.92 7.64 1.68
CA LEU A 9 -11.63 8.30 1.92
C LEU A 9 -11.55 8.91 3.33
N TYR A 10 -12.64 9.50 3.82
CA TYR A 10 -12.70 10.05 5.17
C TYR A 10 -12.48 8.98 6.24
N ILE A 11 -13.18 7.85 6.15
CA ILE A 11 -13.03 6.76 7.13
C ILE A 11 -11.66 6.09 6.99
N GLU A 12 -11.19 5.88 5.76
CA GLU A 12 -9.84 5.36 5.50
C GLU A 12 -8.75 6.24 6.14
N GLU A 13 -8.89 7.55 6.05
CA GLU A 13 -7.96 8.51 6.66
C GLU A 13 -7.99 8.44 8.20
N LEU A 14 -9.17 8.38 8.82
CA LEU A 14 -9.29 8.22 10.28
C LEU A 14 -8.64 6.93 10.79
N ILE A 15 -8.76 5.84 10.03
CA ILE A 15 -8.11 4.57 10.36
C ILE A 15 -6.59 4.66 10.16
N SER A 16 -6.16 5.28 9.06
CA SER A 16 -4.74 5.38 8.71
C SER A 16 -3.96 6.35 9.59
N SER A 17 -4.61 7.42 10.07
CA SER A 17 -4.03 8.37 11.03
C SER A 17 -4.00 7.83 12.47
N GLY A 18 -4.74 6.74 12.74
CA GLY A 18 -4.88 6.18 14.08
C GLY A 18 -5.91 6.90 14.97
N GLU A 19 -6.70 7.82 14.42
CA GLU A 19 -7.83 8.41 15.13
C GLU A 19 -8.90 7.35 15.42
N LEU A 20 -9.15 6.43 14.48
CA LEU A 20 -9.91 5.21 14.70
C LEU A 20 -8.95 4.03 14.87
N LYS A 21 -8.94 3.46 16.05
CA LYS A 21 -8.07 2.32 16.41
C LYS A 21 -8.74 0.98 16.07
N SER A 22 -7.93 -0.07 16.00
CA SER A 22 -8.42 -1.44 15.85
C SER A 22 -9.46 -1.78 16.94
N GLY A 23 -10.62 -2.25 16.52
CA GLY A 23 -11.74 -2.58 17.40
C GLY A 23 -12.69 -1.43 17.70
N ASP A 24 -12.37 -0.20 17.32
CA ASP A 24 -13.27 0.94 17.54
C ASP A 24 -14.54 0.81 16.69
N PRO A 25 -15.71 1.14 17.24
CA PRO A 25 -16.97 1.14 16.50
C PRO A 25 -17.03 2.34 15.54
N ILE A 26 -17.52 2.10 14.33
CA ILE A 26 -17.81 3.16 13.37
C ILE A 26 -19.32 3.46 13.42
N ILE A 27 -19.67 4.63 13.94
CA ILE A 27 -21.06 5.03 14.12
C ILE A 27 -21.56 5.73 12.86
N GLU A 28 -22.42 5.05 12.07
CA GLU A 28 -22.96 5.56 10.80
C GLU A 28 -23.57 6.96 10.90
N SER A 29 -24.30 7.25 12.01
CA SER A 29 -24.94 8.55 12.22
C SER A 29 -23.93 9.68 12.44
N ALA A 30 -22.86 9.42 13.19
CA ALA A 30 -21.81 10.40 13.42
C ALA A 30 -21.03 10.72 12.12
N VAL A 31 -20.70 9.69 11.33
CA VAL A 31 -20.06 9.88 10.01
C VAL A 31 -20.97 10.67 9.06
N ALA A 32 -22.27 10.35 9.03
CA ALA A 32 -23.25 11.04 8.19
C ALA A 32 -23.37 12.52 8.58
N GLU A 33 -23.40 12.82 9.86
CA GLU A 33 -23.46 14.19 10.41
C GLU A 33 -22.21 14.98 10.09
N ASN A 34 -21.02 14.43 10.38
CA ASN A 34 -19.73 15.09 10.13
C ASN A 34 -19.52 15.46 8.66
N LEU A 35 -20.02 14.63 7.74
CA LEU A 35 -19.86 14.88 6.30
C LEU A 35 -21.09 15.54 5.66
N SER A 36 -22.16 15.80 6.44
CA SER A 36 -23.45 16.34 5.95
C SER A 36 -24.04 15.53 4.81
N VAL A 37 -24.04 14.20 4.97
CA VAL A 37 -24.60 13.25 3.99
C VAL A 37 -25.69 12.38 4.63
N SER A 38 -26.51 11.70 3.80
CA SER A 38 -27.44 10.68 4.31
C SER A 38 -26.71 9.39 4.71
N ARG A 39 -27.41 8.48 5.41
CA ARG A 39 -26.84 7.18 5.82
C ARG A 39 -26.53 6.24 4.65
N THR A 40 -27.22 6.39 3.52
CA THR A 40 -27.02 5.50 2.36
C THR A 40 -25.57 5.49 1.85
N PRO A 41 -24.96 6.63 1.46
CA PRO A 41 -23.55 6.64 1.01
C PRO A 41 -22.59 6.18 2.11
N VAL A 42 -22.94 6.32 3.41
CA VAL A 42 -22.11 5.81 4.50
C VAL A 42 -22.12 4.28 4.50
N ARG A 43 -23.27 3.64 4.38
CA ARG A 43 -23.36 2.18 4.28
C ARG A 43 -22.69 1.61 3.06
N GLU A 44 -22.84 2.27 1.91
CA GLU A 44 -22.14 1.88 0.69
C GLU A 44 -20.62 1.95 0.86
N ALA A 45 -20.10 2.99 1.48
CA ALA A 45 -18.68 3.14 1.79
C ALA A 45 -18.20 2.09 2.80
N LEU A 46 -18.99 1.80 3.85
CA LEU A 46 -18.65 0.78 4.83
C LEU A 46 -18.59 -0.62 4.21
N ASN A 47 -19.51 -0.96 3.30
CA ASN A 47 -19.48 -2.22 2.57
C ASN A 47 -18.22 -2.34 1.69
N GLU A 48 -17.79 -1.25 1.06
CA GLU A 48 -16.56 -1.22 0.28
C GLU A 48 -15.32 -1.34 1.17
N LEU A 49 -15.30 -0.61 2.30
CA LEU A 49 -14.23 -0.72 3.31
C LEU A 49 -14.14 -2.12 3.92
N GLU A 50 -15.27 -2.82 4.09
CA GLU A 50 -15.30 -4.21 4.54
C GLU A 50 -14.73 -5.16 3.48
N SER A 51 -15.11 -4.98 2.21
CA SER A 51 -14.54 -5.73 1.09
C SER A 51 -13.03 -5.50 0.95
N ASP A 52 -12.56 -4.29 1.22
CA ASP A 52 -11.14 -3.91 1.19
C ASP A 52 -10.41 -4.28 2.52
N GLY A 53 -11.12 -4.84 3.52
CA GLY A 53 -10.55 -5.38 4.76
C GLY A 53 -10.20 -4.33 5.82
N PHE A 54 -10.73 -3.11 5.72
CA PHE A 54 -10.52 -2.04 6.72
C PHE A 54 -11.42 -2.19 7.93
N VAL A 55 -12.63 -2.67 7.73
CA VAL A 55 -13.63 -2.80 8.77
C VAL A 55 -14.24 -4.21 8.75
N ILE A 56 -14.97 -4.55 9.78
CA ILE A 56 -15.76 -5.77 9.90
C ILE A 56 -17.14 -5.45 10.46
N SER A 57 -18.18 -5.99 9.83
CA SER A 57 -19.56 -5.76 10.25
C SER A 57 -20.10 -6.99 10.97
N TYR A 58 -20.62 -6.80 12.17
CA TYR A 58 -21.29 -7.85 12.92
C TYR A 58 -22.81 -7.62 12.94
N PRO A 59 -23.61 -8.62 12.57
CA PRO A 59 -25.07 -8.50 12.63
C PRO A 59 -25.55 -8.01 13.99
N LYS A 60 -26.38 -6.98 14.00
CA LYS A 60 -26.98 -6.33 15.21
C LYS A 60 -25.96 -5.67 16.17
N LYS A 61 -24.67 -5.74 15.91
CA LYS A 61 -23.64 -5.10 16.74
C LYS A 61 -23.02 -3.87 16.08
N GLY A 62 -23.09 -3.76 14.76
CA GLY A 62 -22.53 -2.63 13.99
C GLY A 62 -21.21 -2.96 13.30
N THR A 63 -20.60 -1.92 12.78
CA THR A 63 -19.33 -1.99 12.05
C THR A 63 -18.17 -1.49 12.92
N PHE A 64 -17.05 -2.20 12.88
CA PHE A 64 -15.87 -1.94 13.69
C PHE A 64 -14.62 -1.89 12.82
N VAL A 65 -13.60 -1.14 13.24
CA VAL A 65 -12.28 -1.18 12.62
C VAL A 65 -11.70 -2.59 12.78
N ARG A 66 -11.34 -3.23 11.68
CA ARG A 66 -10.81 -4.59 11.70
C ARG A 66 -9.46 -4.62 12.40
N GLN A 67 -9.30 -5.54 13.33
CA GLN A 67 -8.01 -5.84 13.92
C GLN A 67 -7.13 -6.58 12.90
N ILE A 68 -5.90 -6.14 12.80
CA ILE A 68 -4.89 -6.73 11.93
C ILE A 68 -4.03 -7.66 12.78
N THR A 69 -3.92 -8.90 12.34
CA THR A 69 -3.02 -9.86 12.97
C THR A 69 -1.72 -10.00 12.19
N THR A 70 -0.64 -10.44 12.84
CA THR A 70 0.62 -10.83 12.17
C THR A 70 0.36 -11.79 11.02
N LYS A 71 -0.59 -12.72 11.20
CA LYS A 71 -0.97 -13.69 10.17
C LYS A 71 -1.64 -13.07 8.96
N ASP A 72 -2.44 -12.02 9.15
CA ASP A 72 -3.01 -11.25 8.03
C ASP A 72 -1.89 -10.58 7.22
N ILE A 73 -0.90 -10.00 7.90
CA ILE A 73 0.27 -9.37 7.25
C ILE A 73 1.05 -10.43 6.45
N GLU A 74 1.41 -11.55 7.05
CA GLU A 74 2.10 -12.65 6.36
C GLU A 74 1.36 -13.07 5.09
N ASN A 75 0.07 -13.39 5.21
CA ASN A 75 -0.73 -13.88 4.10
C ASN A 75 -0.82 -12.88 2.95
N ILE A 76 -1.01 -11.58 3.26
CA ILE A 76 -1.08 -10.53 2.25
C ILE A 76 0.26 -10.34 1.54
N TYR A 77 1.36 -10.30 2.30
CA TYR A 77 2.69 -10.12 1.70
C TYR A 77 3.15 -11.32 0.90
N ASP A 78 2.78 -12.55 1.25
CA ASP A 78 3.09 -13.75 0.46
C ASP A 78 2.44 -13.68 -0.93
N VAL A 79 1.14 -13.31 -0.99
CA VAL A 79 0.44 -13.12 -2.26
C VAL A 79 0.99 -11.93 -3.02
N ARG A 80 1.20 -10.79 -2.36
CA ARG A 80 1.75 -9.58 -2.96
C ARG A 80 3.11 -9.83 -3.59
N SER A 81 4.03 -10.48 -2.85
CA SER A 81 5.37 -10.79 -3.33
C SER A 81 5.33 -11.64 -4.59
N SER A 82 4.49 -12.66 -4.62
CA SER A 82 4.33 -13.52 -5.80
C SER A 82 3.83 -12.72 -7.02
N LEU A 83 2.85 -11.85 -6.82
CA LEU A 83 2.26 -11.05 -7.90
C LEU A 83 3.18 -9.92 -8.37
N GLU A 84 3.91 -9.25 -7.47
CA GLU A 84 4.85 -8.19 -7.87
C GLU A 84 6.08 -8.74 -8.58
N LEU A 85 6.58 -9.91 -8.20
CA LEU A 85 7.63 -10.61 -8.95
C LEU A 85 7.16 -10.99 -10.35
N LEU A 86 5.92 -11.50 -10.49
CA LEU A 86 5.32 -11.77 -11.79
C LEU A 86 5.16 -10.47 -12.62
N ALA A 87 4.79 -9.35 -11.97
CA ALA A 87 4.69 -8.05 -12.63
C ALA A 87 6.05 -7.62 -13.18
N LEU A 88 7.11 -7.67 -12.37
CA LEU A 88 8.46 -7.34 -12.80
C LEU A 88 8.95 -8.26 -13.92
N GLU A 89 8.69 -9.57 -13.81
CA GLU A 89 9.07 -10.53 -14.84
C GLU A 89 8.44 -10.21 -16.20
N LYS A 90 7.15 -9.87 -16.20
CA LYS A 90 6.39 -9.56 -17.44
C LYS A 90 6.72 -8.17 -17.99
N SER A 91 7.02 -7.21 -17.15
CA SER A 91 7.31 -5.84 -17.56
C SER A 91 8.74 -5.62 -18.02
N PHE A 92 9.67 -6.50 -17.63
CA PHE A 92 11.12 -6.27 -17.69
C PHE A 92 11.60 -5.75 -19.06
N ASP A 93 11.17 -6.37 -20.14
CA ASP A 93 11.59 -6.02 -21.50
C ASP A 93 10.86 -4.76 -22.05
N ASN A 94 9.82 -4.28 -21.37
CA ASN A 94 8.98 -3.15 -21.77
C ASN A 94 9.18 -1.91 -20.87
N ILE A 95 10.02 -1.99 -19.86
CA ILE A 95 10.30 -0.88 -18.95
C ILE A 95 11.10 0.20 -19.69
N ASP A 96 10.58 1.44 -19.69
CA ASP A 96 11.29 2.58 -20.29
C ASP A 96 12.44 3.02 -19.39
N ARG A 97 13.66 2.95 -19.94
CA ARG A 97 14.89 3.37 -19.25
C ARG A 97 14.85 4.84 -18.80
N LYS A 98 14.18 5.73 -19.57
CA LYS A 98 14.09 7.15 -19.20
C LYS A 98 13.26 7.32 -17.93
N VAL A 99 12.17 6.55 -17.79
CA VAL A 99 11.33 6.57 -16.58
C VAL A 99 12.13 6.08 -15.38
N LEU A 100 12.93 5.02 -15.53
CA LEU A 100 13.80 4.54 -14.44
C LEU A 100 14.85 5.56 -14.02
N LEU A 101 15.43 6.29 -14.98
CA LEU A 101 16.39 7.36 -14.67
C LEU A 101 15.74 8.52 -13.89
N ASN A 102 14.46 8.82 -14.17
CA ASN A 102 13.70 9.79 -13.38
C ASN A 102 13.49 9.27 -11.95
N PHE A 103 13.01 8.03 -11.76
CA PHE A 103 12.92 7.43 -10.44
C PHE A 103 14.25 7.47 -9.68
N LYS A 104 15.35 7.12 -10.35
CA LYS A 104 16.69 7.18 -9.76
C LYS A 104 17.05 8.58 -9.28
N LYS A 105 16.72 9.62 -10.06
CA LYS A 105 16.92 11.02 -9.68
C LYS A 105 16.06 11.41 -8.49
N ASP A 106 14.79 10.99 -8.48
CA ASP A 106 13.85 11.33 -7.42
C ASP A 106 14.23 10.67 -6.10
N TYR A 107 14.70 9.39 -6.12
CA TYR A 107 15.25 8.73 -4.93
C TYR A 107 16.50 9.42 -4.40
N LYS A 108 17.40 9.92 -5.27
CA LYS A 108 18.56 10.70 -4.84
C LYS A 108 18.16 12.02 -4.20
N ASN A 109 17.14 12.70 -4.75
CA ASN A 109 16.65 13.95 -4.17
C ASN A 109 16.06 13.74 -2.77
N LEU A 110 15.52 12.54 -2.47
CA LEU A 110 15.04 12.21 -1.12
C LEU A 110 16.16 12.13 -0.08
N GLU A 111 17.41 11.80 -0.47
CA GLU A 111 18.54 11.81 0.45
C GLU A 111 18.81 13.21 1.02
N ASP A 112 18.58 14.26 0.21
CA ASP A 112 18.82 15.66 0.60
C ASP A 112 17.56 16.35 1.17
N ASN A 113 16.36 15.93 0.77
CA ASN A 113 15.08 16.61 1.06
C ASN A 113 14.02 15.59 1.50
N PHE A 114 14.30 14.84 2.54
CA PHE A 114 13.41 13.76 2.99
C PHE A 114 12.12 14.30 3.61
N THR A 115 10.99 13.84 3.09
CA THR A 115 9.69 13.85 3.77
C THR A 115 9.02 12.48 3.63
N TRP A 116 8.31 12.06 4.67
CA TRP A 116 7.56 10.79 4.65
C TRP A 116 6.55 10.71 3.51
N GLU A 117 5.90 11.81 3.20
CA GLU A 117 4.92 11.87 2.12
C GLU A 117 5.57 11.64 0.76
N MET A 118 6.70 12.30 0.49
CA MET A 118 7.44 12.12 -0.76
C MET A 118 7.99 10.70 -0.90
N ALA A 119 8.56 10.15 0.17
CA ALA A 119 9.10 8.79 0.16
C ALA A 119 7.99 7.76 -0.11
N ARG A 120 6.85 7.88 0.58
CA ARG A 120 5.69 7.00 0.38
C ARG A 120 5.11 7.13 -1.04
N LYS A 121 5.00 8.36 -1.54
CA LYS A 121 4.50 8.58 -2.89
C LYS A 121 5.41 7.92 -3.93
N LEU A 122 6.71 8.12 -3.81
CA LEU A 122 7.69 7.58 -4.75
C LEU A 122 7.72 6.05 -4.72
N ASP A 123 7.63 5.44 -3.53
CA ASP A 123 7.50 3.99 -3.36
C ASP A 123 6.25 3.45 -4.10
N VAL A 124 5.09 4.07 -3.89
CA VAL A 124 3.84 3.67 -4.55
C VAL A 124 3.92 3.86 -6.07
N ASP A 125 4.48 4.98 -6.53
CA ASP A 125 4.59 5.28 -7.96
C ASP A 125 5.54 4.30 -8.67
N PHE A 126 6.66 3.93 -8.05
CA PHE A 126 7.60 2.96 -8.59
C PHE A 126 6.97 1.58 -8.78
N HIS A 127 6.35 1.02 -7.73
CA HIS A 127 5.66 -0.27 -7.82
C HIS A 127 4.52 -0.24 -8.84
N ASN A 128 3.70 0.80 -8.83
CA ASN A 128 2.60 0.96 -9.79
C ASN A 128 3.09 1.07 -11.24
N TYR A 129 4.24 1.68 -11.47
CA TYR A 129 4.84 1.74 -12.81
C TYR A 129 5.18 0.34 -13.32
N ILE A 130 5.85 -0.48 -12.52
CA ILE A 130 6.19 -1.87 -12.86
C ILE A 130 4.90 -2.68 -13.14
N ILE A 131 3.92 -2.59 -12.24
CA ILE A 131 2.64 -3.31 -12.34
C ILE A 131 1.89 -2.95 -13.63
N LYS A 132 1.80 -1.66 -13.96
CA LYS A 132 1.13 -1.19 -15.18
C LYS A 132 1.88 -1.62 -16.44
N THR A 133 3.21 -1.56 -16.42
CA THR A 133 4.06 -1.96 -17.56
C THR A 133 3.98 -3.45 -17.86
N ALA A 134 3.60 -4.29 -16.88
CA ALA A 134 3.36 -5.71 -17.08
C ALA A 134 2.19 -6.01 -18.05
N ASN A 135 1.37 -5.00 -18.36
CA ASN A 135 0.23 -5.07 -19.28
C ASN A 135 -0.69 -6.29 -19.05
N ASN A 136 -0.98 -6.57 -17.79
CA ASN A 136 -1.87 -7.64 -17.35
C ASN A 136 -2.96 -7.05 -16.44
N GLN A 137 -4.15 -6.85 -17.00
CA GLN A 137 -5.26 -6.19 -16.31
C GLN A 137 -5.66 -6.92 -15.01
N THR A 138 -5.78 -8.25 -15.04
CA THR A 138 -6.14 -9.04 -13.86
C THR A 138 -5.11 -8.89 -12.74
N LEU A 139 -3.81 -8.93 -13.10
CA LEU A 139 -2.71 -8.70 -12.16
C LEU A 139 -2.79 -7.29 -11.54
N THR A 140 -3.02 -6.28 -12.38
CA THR A 140 -3.12 -4.88 -11.96
C THR A 140 -4.29 -4.68 -10.99
N GLU A 141 -5.47 -5.15 -11.33
CA GLU A 141 -6.67 -5.03 -10.48
C GLU A 141 -6.50 -5.74 -9.13
N THR A 142 -5.91 -6.93 -9.15
CA THR A 142 -5.64 -7.70 -7.93
C THR A 142 -4.64 -6.98 -7.03
N LEU A 143 -3.52 -6.48 -7.59
CA LEU A 143 -2.51 -5.75 -6.83
C LEU A 143 -3.03 -4.39 -6.32
N VAL A 144 -3.84 -3.67 -7.09
CA VAL A 144 -4.48 -2.43 -6.62
C VAL A 144 -5.31 -2.70 -5.37
N ARG A 145 -6.10 -3.78 -5.35
CA ARG A 145 -6.90 -4.17 -4.18
C ARG A 145 -6.04 -4.57 -2.98
N LEU A 146 -4.99 -5.37 -3.21
CA LEU A 146 -4.04 -5.75 -2.15
C LEU A 146 -3.28 -4.54 -1.61
N ASN A 147 -2.85 -3.62 -2.47
CA ASN A 147 -2.09 -2.43 -2.08
C ASN A 147 -2.90 -1.47 -1.20
N LYS A 148 -4.22 -1.41 -1.32
CA LYS A 148 -5.07 -0.69 -0.36
C LYS A 148 -4.93 -1.28 1.05
N GLN A 149 -4.99 -2.60 1.19
CA GLN A 149 -4.81 -3.27 2.48
C GLN A 149 -3.39 -3.05 3.03
N VAL A 150 -2.38 -3.18 2.17
CA VAL A 150 -0.97 -2.94 2.53
C VAL A 150 -0.72 -1.50 2.97
N GLY A 151 -1.48 -0.52 2.46
CA GLY A 151 -1.38 0.89 2.85
C GLY A 151 -1.48 1.09 4.37
N ARG A 152 -2.37 0.37 5.06
CA ARG A 152 -2.48 0.40 6.53
C ARG A 152 -1.20 -0.05 7.22
N TYR A 153 -0.60 -1.15 6.75
CA TYR A 153 0.61 -1.72 7.34
C TYR A 153 1.84 -0.86 7.07
N ARG A 154 1.91 -0.24 5.87
CA ARG A 154 2.98 0.69 5.51
C ARG A 154 2.99 1.92 6.40
N THR A 155 1.85 2.49 6.73
CA THR A 155 1.77 3.67 7.60
C THR A 155 2.33 3.33 8.99
N MET A 156 2.04 2.14 9.52
CA MET A 156 2.59 1.68 10.80
C MET A 156 4.12 1.45 10.72
N ALA A 157 4.60 0.82 9.65
CA ALA A 157 6.01 0.48 9.46
C ALA A 157 6.87 1.68 9.00
N SER A 158 6.28 2.68 8.32
CA SER A 158 7.01 3.83 7.77
C SER A 158 7.40 4.88 8.81
N MET A 159 6.97 4.75 10.05
CA MET A 159 7.37 5.65 11.14
C MET A 159 8.78 5.36 11.68
N ASP A 160 9.46 4.31 11.20
CA ASP A 160 10.87 4.04 11.51
C ASP A 160 11.79 4.71 10.48
N PRO A 161 12.59 5.73 10.87
CA PRO A 161 13.55 6.40 10.00
C PRO A 161 14.54 5.44 9.32
N ASN A 162 15.02 4.43 10.07
CA ASN A 162 15.97 3.45 9.54
C ASN A 162 15.36 2.62 8.40
N ARG A 163 14.04 2.41 8.43
CA ARG A 163 13.34 1.67 7.38
C ARG A 163 13.29 2.44 6.07
N SER A 164 13.15 3.77 6.12
CA SER A 164 13.10 4.61 4.92
C SER A 164 14.40 4.61 4.15
N ASP A 165 15.52 4.81 4.81
CA ASP A 165 16.84 4.77 4.18
C ASP A 165 17.11 3.42 3.51
N LYS A 166 16.72 2.34 4.21
CA LYS A 166 16.82 0.99 3.68
C LYS A 166 15.94 0.80 2.44
N THR A 167 14.72 1.31 2.45
CA THR A 167 13.79 1.26 1.30
C THR A 167 14.37 1.98 0.08
N ILE A 168 14.91 3.19 0.26
CA ILE A 168 15.56 3.95 -0.82
C ILE A 168 16.70 3.14 -1.43
N THR A 169 17.58 2.58 -0.59
CA THR A 169 18.71 1.75 -1.03
C THR A 169 18.25 0.52 -1.81
N GLU A 170 17.22 -0.18 -1.31
CA GLU A 170 16.64 -1.37 -1.94
C GLU A 170 16.05 -1.04 -3.33
N HIS A 171 15.28 0.05 -3.45
CA HIS A 171 14.73 0.49 -4.74
C HIS A 171 15.82 0.89 -5.72
N MET A 172 16.85 1.59 -5.27
CA MET A 172 18.01 1.94 -6.12
C MET A 172 18.71 0.70 -6.67
N GLN A 173 18.84 -0.37 -5.88
CA GLN A 173 19.41 -1.64 -6.33
C GLN A 173 18.52 -2.30 -7.41
N ILE A 174 17.21 -2.30 -7.23
CA ILE A 174 16.25 -2.83 -8.22
C ILE A 174 16.37 -2.03 -9.53
N ILE A 175 16.32 -0.70 -9.45
CA ILE A 175 16.42 0.20 -10.61
C ILE A 175 17.72 -0.03 -11.37
N ASN A 176 18.85 -0.10 -10.66
CA ASN A 176 20.15 -0.34 -11.29
C ASN A 176 20.19 -1.69 -12.02
N ALA A 177 19.70 -2.76 -11.39
CA ALA A 177 19.66 -4.08 -12.01
C ALA A 177 18.80 -4.10 -13.28
N ILE A 178 17.67 -3.36 -13.29
CA ILE A 178 16.83 -3.24 -14.50
C ILE A 178 17.58 -2.44 -15.60
N ILE A 179 18.20 -1.31 -15.26
CA ILE A 179 18.96 -0.47 -16.19
C ILE A 179 20.13 -1.25 -16.83
N GLU A 180 20.77 -2.15 -16.07
CA GLU A 180 21.84 -3.02 -16.51
C GLU A 180 21.37 -4.22 -17.35
N GLY A 181 20.05 -4.40 -17.50
CA GLY A 181 19.47 -5.53 -18.22
C GLY A 181 19.57 -6.87 -17.48
N ASN A 182 19.87 -6.85 -16.18
CA ASN A 182 20.06 -8.06 -15.38
C ASN A 182 18.73 -8.47 -14.71
N LYS A 183 17.88 -9.18 -15.46
CA LYS A 183 16.56 -9.63 -15.02
C LYS A 183 16.61 -10.47 -13.73
N ASN A 184 17.53 -11.42 -13.66
CA ASN A 184 17.66 -12.29 -12.49
C ASN A 184 18.04 -11.51 -11.23
N MET A 185 18.93 -10.53 -11.36
CA MET A 185 19.33 -9.66 -10.25
C MET A 185 18.16 -8.76 -9.85
N ALA A 186 17.44 -8.17 -10.79
CA ALA A 186 16.27 -7.33 -10.51
C ALA A 186 15.19 -8.09 -9.73
N LEU A 187 14.85 -9.32 -10.15
CA LEU A 187 13.91 -10.19 -9.45
C LEU A 187 14.40 -10.56 -8.05
N LYS A 188 15.70 -10.85 -7.89
CA LYS A 188 16.29 -11.12 -6.57
C LYS A 188 16.21 -9.91 -5.64
N MET A 189 16.54 -8.72 -6.13
CA MET A 189 16.49 -7.48 -5.34
C MET A 189 15.03 -7.14 -4.97
N MET A 190 14.08 -7.27 -5.89
CA MET A 190 12.67 -7.08 -5.61
C MET A 190 12.16 -8.06 -4.54
N LYS A 191 12.52 -9.34 -4.62
CA LYS A 191 12.16 -10.33 -3.61
C LYS A 191 12.70 -9.96 -2.23
N ASN A 192 13.97 -9.57 -2.15
CA ASN A 192 14.60 -9.18 -0.89
C ASN A 192 13.92 -7.93 -0.30
N HIS A 193 13.59 -6.95 -1.14
CA HIS A 193 12.85 -5.75 -0.75
C HIS A 193 11.49 -6.10 -0.15
N LEU A 194 10.68 -6.90 -0.85
CA LEU A 194 9.34 -7.29 -0.39
C LEU A 194 9.38 -8.09 0.93
N GLU A 195 10.37 -8.96 1.10
CA GLU A 195 10.58 -9.68 2.36
C GLU A 195 11.00 -8.74 3.49
N SER A 196 11.89 -7.79 3.21
CA SER A 196 12.33 -6.77 4.17
C SER A 196 11.14 -5.89 4.63
N VAL A 197 10.25 -5.49 3.71
CA VAL A 197 9.04 -4.73 4.04
C VAL A 197 8.07 -5.56 4.87
N LYS A 198 7.89 -6.86 4.55
CA LYS A 198 7.06 -7.79 5.33
C LYS A 198 7.53 -7.89 6.77
N VAL A 199 8.84 -8.10 7.00
CA VAL A 199 9.41 -8.18 8.34
C VAL A 199 9.14 -6.90 9.12
N SER A 200 9.41 -5.73 8.54
CA SER A 200 9.15 -4.44 9.20
C SER A 200 7.66 -4.21 9.51
N ALA A 201 6.76 -4.65 8.64
CA ALA A 201 5.32 -4.55 8.89
C ALA A 201 4.86 -5.46 10.06
N ILE A 202 5.46 -6.64 10.19
CA ILE A 202 5.21 -7.56 11.30
C ILE A 202 5.72 -6.95 12.61
N GLU A 203 6.95 -6.44 12.65
CA GLU A 203 7.54 -5.81 13.82
C GLU A 203 6.71 -4.62 14.30
N ALA A 204 6.28 -3.76 13.38
CA ALA A 204 5.41 -2.62 13.69
C ALA A 204 4.02 -3.04 14.21
N SER A 205 3.52 -4.22 13.87
CA SER A 205 2.23 -4.73 14.37
C SER A 205 2.29 -5.26 15.79
N LEU A 206 3.49 -5.48 16.33
CA LEU A 206 3.72 -6.02 17.70
C LEU A 206 4.07 -4.91 18.70
N SER A 207 4.37 -3.70 18.22
CA SER A 207 4.64 -2.50 19.04
C SER A 207 3.36 -1.74 19.37
#